data_70fc193987d17c189c6ddc65969cae32
#
_entry.id   70fc193987d17c189c6ddc65969cae32
#
_cell.length_a   1.000
_cell.length_b   1.000
_cell.length_c   1.000
_cell.angle_alpha   90.00
_cell.angle_beta   90.00
_cell.angle_gamma   90.00
#
_symmetry.space_group_name_H-M   'P 1'
#
loop_
_entity.id
_entity.type
_entity.pdbx_description
1 polymer ?
#
loop_
_entity_poly.entity_id
_entity_poly.type
_entity_poly.pdbx_seq_one_letter_code
_entity_poly.pdbx_strand_id
1 'polypeptide(L)'
;MMNARGIYTKLETQRFSFLERARDCSRLTLPTVIPDEGHSSNRKFACPFQGVGARGVNNLASSLLLSLLPPNAPFFRLVLDDHALRQVEGIPEVKTEIERSLADIEKAVMKEVETNNVRVSLFEALKHLIIAGNCLMHFPPDGGVRVFPLARYCVDRDPMGNPLKIITKESVSPVALPEEIKAAVGAISPNTDGSVDLYTCIQKRNDSKWEVYQEVGDSEIPGSRGTYAEDKLPFLPLRMYTVEGENYGRGYVEQYLGDLRSLEGLTQAIVEGAAAASKILFMVSPNGTTRARTLAKSPNGAIVEGSAQDVTVLQSNKSADLSIAASTAQT
;
A
#
# COMPACT_ATOMS: atom_id res chain seq x y z
N MET A 1 31.30 14.10 -0.79
CA MET A 1 29.85 14.05 -1.09
C MET A 1 29.21 13.05 -0.13
N MET A 2 27.98 13.29 0.29
CA MET A 2 27.25 12.31 1.11
C MET A 2 26.88 11.13 0.21
N ASN A 3 27.09 9.89 0.64
CA ASN A 3 26.68 8.69 -0.10
C ASN A 3 25.16 8.55 -0.11
N ALA A 4 24.60 7.69 -1.00
CA ALA A 4 23.14 7.52 -1.16
C ALA A 4 22.49 7.07 0.15
N ARG A 5 23.14 6.19 0.93
CA ARG A 5 22.67 5.76 2.25
C ARG A 5 22.51 6.94 3.21
N GLY A 6 23.50 7.83 3.29
CA GLY A 6 23.45 9.00 4.19
C GLY A 6 22.34 9.98 3.79
N ILE A 7 22.14 10.19 2.48
CA ILE A 7 21.06 11.03 1.97
C ILE A 7 19.71 10.39 2.30
N TYR A 8 19.57 9.07 2.10
CA TYR A 8 18.35 8.33 2.44
C TYR A 8 18.00 8.49 3.91
N THR A 9 18.93 8.25 4.82
CA THR A 9 18.71 8.37 6.28
C THR A 9 18.25 9.77 6.69
N LYS A 10 18.83 10.81 6.07
CA LYS A 10 18.39 12.20 6.32
C LYS A 10 16.94 12.42 5.88
N LEU A 11 16.57 11.99 4.68
CA LEU A 11 15.23 12.14 4.15
C LEU A 11 14.20 11.22 4.83
N GLU A 12 14.63 10.07 5.31
CA GLU A 12 13.81 9.12 6.06
C GLU A 12 13.27 9.74 7.36
N THR A 13 14.07 10.53 8.05
CA THR A 13 13.63 11.27 9.24
C THR A 13 12.47 12.22 8.92
N GLN A 14 12.52 12.90 7.77
CA GLN A 14 11.44 13.80 7.32
C GLN A 14 10.18 13.02 6.92
N ARG A 15 10.35 11.83 6.33
CA ARG A 15 9.26 10.95 5.91
C ARG A 15 8.54 10.29 7.09
N PHE A 16 9.19 10.13 8.23
CA PHE A 16 8.74 9.29 9.35
C PHE A 16 7.28 9.56 9.77
N SER A 17 6.92 10.83 9.99
CA SER A 17 5.56 11.20 10.42
C SER A 17 4.48 10.84 9.38
N PHE A 18 4.82 10.91 8.08
CA PHE A 18 3.92 10.54 7.00
C PHE A 18 3.75 9.02 6.91
N LEU A 19 4.82 8.28 7.14
CA LEU A 19 4.80 6.83 7.13
C LEU A 19 3.99 6.27 8.31
N GLU A 20 4.10 6.86 9.51
CA GLU A 20 3.30 6.46 10.67
C GLU A 20 1.80 6.67 10.43
N ARG A 21 1.40 7.84 9.90
CA ARG A 21 -0.01 8.06 9.52
C ARG A 21 -0.49 7.07 8.47
N ALA A 22 0.34 6.76 7.48
CA ALA A 22 0.02 5.80 6.45
C ALA A 22 -0.13 4.37 7.02
N ARG A 23 0.68 3.98 8.01
CA ARG A 23 0.54 2.72 8.76
C ARG A 23 -0.78 2.67 9.53
N ASP A 24 -1.15 3.76 10.21
CA ASP A 24 -2.43 3.83 10.91
C ASP A 24 -3.62 3.65 9.96
N CYS A 25 -3.58 4.30 8.79
CA CYS A 25 -4.59 4.11 7.75
C CYS A 25 -4.61 2.67 7.21
N SER A 26 -3.43 2.07 7.02
CA SER A 26 -3.27 0.71 6.53
C SER A 26 -3.83 -0.32 7.52
N ARG A 27 -3.55 -0.16 8.83
CA ARG A 27 -4.05 -1.05 9.91
C ARG A 27 -5.57 -1.16 9.91
N LEU A 28 -6.28 -0.07 9.64
CA LEU A 28 -7.76 -0.02 9.65
C LEU A 28 -8.39 -0.34 8.29
N THR A 29 -7.59 -0.56 7.25
CA THR A 29 -8.06 -0.87 5.89
C THR A 29 -7.44 -2.15 5.36
N LEU A 30 -6.27 -2.04 4.72
CA LEU A 30 -5.52 -3.15 4.14
C LEU A 30 -4.10 -3.19 4.77
N PRO A 31 -3.89 -3.92 5.88
CA PRO A 31 -2.60 -3.96 6.57
C PRO A 31 -1.42 -4.46 5.72
N THR A 32 -1.73 -5.14 4.62
CA THR A 32 -0.73 -5.65 3.67
C THR A 32 -0.11 -4.58 2.79
N VAL A 33 -0.76 -3.41 2.63
CA VAL A 33 -0.30 -2.34 1.72
C VAL A 33 0.90 -1.60 2.32
N ILE A 34 0.82 -1.27 3.62
CA ILE A 34 1.94 -0.70 4.36
C ILE A 34 2.08 -1.47 5.68
N PRO A 35 2.94 -2.48 5.71
CA PRO A 35 3.18 -3.27 6.91
C PRO A 35 3.74 -2.43 8.06
N ASP A 36 3.49 -2.89 9.28
CA ASP A 36 4.09 -2.33 10.49
C ASP A 36 5.62 -2.46 10.47
N GLU A 37 6.29 -1.63 11.26
CA GLU A 37 7.74 -1.68 11.39
C GLU A 37 8.17 -3.03 11.96
N GLY A 38 9.25 -3.59 11.39
CA GLY A 38 9.75 -4.91 11.79
C GLY A 38 8.84 -6.08 11.42
N HIS A 39 7.85 -5.87 10.52
CA HIS A 39 7.07 -6.98 9.99
C HIS A 39 7.97 -7.94 9.20
N SER A 40 7.90 -9.23 9.53
CA SER A 40 8.57 -10.30 8.81
C SER A 40 7.56 -11.18 8.09
N SER A 41 7.98 -11.86 7.03
CA SER A 41 7.13 -12.76 6.23
C SER A 41 6.45 -13.87 7.04
N ASN A 42 7.02 -14.23 8.19
CA ASN A 42 6.49 -15.28 9.08
C ASN A 42 5.42 -14.73 10.06
N ARG A 43 5.21 -13.43 10.11
CA ARG A 43 4.26 -12.81 11.03
C ARG A 43 2.93 -12.56 10.32
N LYS A 44 1.83 -12.99 10.96
CA LYS A 44 0.48 -12.71 10.44
C LYS A 44 0.16 -11.21 10.59
N PHE A 45 -0.52 -10.67 9.60
CA PHE A 45 -1.10 -9.33 9.70
C PHE A 45 -2.25 -9.31 10.72
N ALA A 46 -2.35 -8.21 11.46
CA ALA A 46 -3.55 -7.95 12.26
C ALA A 46 -4.75 -7.79 11.32
N CYS A 47 -5.86 -8.44 11.68
CA CYS A 47 -7.10 -8.36 10.92
C CYS A 47 -8.02 -7.38 11.67
N PRO A 48 -8.46 -6.29 11.05
CA PRO A 48 -9.44 -5.38 11.68
C PRO A 48 -10.76 -6.11 11.97
N PHE A 49 -11.46 -5.69 13.03
CA PHE A 49 -12.79 -6.22 13.38
C PHE A 49 -13.86 -5.75 12.38
N GLN A 50 -13.67 -4.58 11.76
CA GLN A 50 -14.54 -4.05 10.72
C GLN A 50 -13.98 -4.31 9.32
N GLY A 51 -14.84 -4.56 8.34
CA GLY A 51 -14.46 -4.77 6.93
C GLY A 51 -14.76 -3.58 6.02
N VAL A 52 -15.32 -2.48 6.56
CA VAL A 52 -15.76 -1.32 5.75
C VAL A 52 -14.59 -0.62 5.11
N GLY A 53 -13.49 -0.41 5.87
CA GLY A 53 -12.28 0.22 5.36
C GLY A 53 -11.67 -0.53 4.18
N ALA A 54 -11.52 -1.84 4.29
CA ALA A 54 -10.97 -2.68 3.21
C ALA A 54 -11.86 -2.68 1.96
N ARG A 55 -13.19 -2.79 2.14
CA ARG A 55 -14.16 -2.73 1.03
C ARG A 55 -14.15 -1.37 0.35
N GLY A 56 -14.12 -0.28 1.13
CA GLY A 56 -14.07 1.08 0.61
C GLY A 56 -12.84 1.32 -0.26
N VAL A 57 -11.64 0.95 0.22
CA VAL A 57 -10.41 1.07 -0.55
C VAL A 57 -10.45 0.28 -1.84
N ASN A 58 -10.87 -0.99 -1.80
CA ASN A 58 -10.93 -1.84 -2.99
C ASN A 58 -11.96 -1.32 -4.02
N ASN A 59 -13.15 -0.87 -3.57
CA ASN A 59 -14.17 -0.32 -4.45
C ASN A 59 -13.69 0.98 -5.11
N LEU A 60 -13.11 1.89 -4.34
CA LEU A 60 -12.60 3.16 -4.87
C LEU A 60 -11.44 2.91 -5.85
N ALA A 61 -10.48 2.05 -5.50
CA ALA A 61 -9.39 1.70 -6.39
C ALA A 61 -9.87 1.07 -7.70
N SER A 62 -10.88 0.18 -7.64
CA SER A 62 -11.47 -0.44 -8.83
C SER A 62 -12.20 0.59 -9.71
N SER A 63 -12.98 1.48 -9.10
CA SER A 63 -13.70 2.53 -9.82
C SER A 63 -12.76 3.51 -10.51
N LEU A 64 -11.69 3.92 -9.81
CA LEU A 64 -10.64 4.78 -10.39
C LEU A 64 -9.90 4.07 -11.52
N LEU A 65 -9.56 2.79 -11.34
CA LEU A 65 -8.89 2.02 -12.40
C LEU A 65 -9.74 1.93 -13.67
N LEU A 66 -11.04 1.64 -13.53
CA LEU A 66 -11.97 1.56 -14.67
C LEU A 66 -12.12 2.91 -15.36
N SER A 67 -12.07 4.01 -14.60
CA SER A 67 -12.17 5.36 -15.16
C SER A 67 -10.89 5.80 -15.86
N LEU A 68 -9.71 5.45 -15.33
CA LEU A 68 -8.41 5.82 -15.88
C LEU A 68 -7.99 4.92 -17.05
N LEU A 69 -8.22 3.62 -16.93
CA LEU A 69 -7.91 2.62 -17.94
C LEU A 69 -9.17 1.79 -18.27
N PRO A 70 -10.11 2.33 -19.06
CA PRO A 70 -11.31 1.60 -19.42
C PRO A 70 -10.94 0.30 -20.18
N PRO A 71 -11.61 -0.83 -19.89
CA PRO A 71 -11.38 -2.07 -20.63
C PRO A 71 -11.85 -1.92 -22.08
N ASN A 72 -11.08 -2.41 -23.02
CA ASN A 72 -11.40 -2.45 -24.44
C ASN A 72 -11.63 -1.08 -25.12
N ALA A 73 -11.19 0.01 -24.50
CA ALA A 73 -11.24 1.35 -25.06
C ALA A 73 -9.89 2.07 -24.84
N PRO A 74 -9.43 2.86 -25.81
CA PRO A 74 -8.24 3.67 -25.60
C PRO A 74 -8.50 4.72 -24.54
N PHE A 75 -7.56 4.87 -23.59
CA PHE A 75 -7.61 5.88 -22.53
C PHE A 75 -6.97 7.21 -22.93
N PHE A 76 -6.36 7.27 -24.11
CA PHE A 76 -5.75 8.45 -24.71
C PHE A 76 -5.98 8.44 -26.21
N ARG A 77 -5.81 9.62 -26.83
CA ARG A 77 -5.89 9.78 -28.26
C ARG A 77 -4.74 10.68 -28.72
N LEU A 78 -4.06 10.28 -29.80
CA LEU A 78 -3.06 11.09 -30.44
C LEU A 78 -3.73 11.98 -31.48
N VAL A 79 -3.48 13.27 -31.41
CA VAL A 79 -3.98 14.26 -32.36
C VAL A 79 -2.82 15.07 -32.91
N LEU A 80 -2.96 15.52 -34.15
CA LEU A 80 -2.01 16.46 -34.72
C LEU A 80 -2.15 17.81 -34.02
N ASP A 81 -1.02 18.45 -33.77
CA ASP A 81 -0.98 19.85 -33.34
C ASP A 81 -1.59 20.77 -34.41
N ASP A 82 -2.22 21.86 -33.98
CA ASP A 82 -2.88 22.84 -34.86
C ASP A 82 -1.94 23.38 -35.96
N HIS A 83 -0.64 23.53 -35.65
CA HIS A 83 0.35 23.97 -36.61
C HIS A 83 0.60 22.92 -37.70
N ALA A 84 0.71 21.65 -37.32
CA ALA A 84 0.87 20.53 -38.25
C ALA A 84 -0.40 20.29 -39.10
N LEU A 85 -1.59 20.47 -38.46
CA LEU A 85 -2.89 20.41 -39.14
C LEU A 85 -2.96 21.42 -40.32
N ARG A 86 -2.56 22.68 -40.09
CA ARG A 86 -2.56 23.75 -41.12
C ARG A 86 -1.62 23.43 -42.27
N GLN A 87 -0.49 22.76 -42.04
CA GLN A 87 0.44 22.37 -43.08
C GLN A 87 -0.12 21.25 -43.99
N VAL A 88 -1.02 20.44 -43.49
CA VAL A 88 -1.59 19.25 -44.14
C VAL A 88 -3.02 19.54 -44.66
N GLU A 89 -3.64 20.64 -44.28
CA GLU A 89 -5.03 21.01 -44.60
C GLU A 89 -5.31 21.08 -46.11
N GLY A 90 -4.25 21.31 -46.94
CA GLY A 90 -4.35 21.31 -48.38
C GLY A 90 -4.21 19.94 -49.07
N ILE A 91 -3.92 18.85 -48.34
CA ILE A 91 -3.64 17.52 -48.92
C ILE A 91 -4.42 16.45 -48.12
N PRO A 92 -5.69 16.16 -48.50
CA PRO A 92 -6.56 15.25 -47.74
C PRO A 92 -6.01 13.82 -47.61
N GLU A 93 -5.29 13.31 -48.60
CA GLU A 93 -4.66 11.99 -48.59
C GLU A 93 -3.60 11.87 -47.48
N VAL A 94 -2.74 12.88 -47.33
CA VAL A 94 -1.66 12.90 -46.33
C VAL A 94 -2.27 13.00 -44.91
N LYS A 95 -3.32 13.77 -44.75
CA LYS A 95 -4.03 13.87 -43.45
C LYS A 95 -4.58 12.51 -43.03
N THR A 96 -5.25 11.80 -43.92
CA THR A 96 -5.81 10.47 -43.67
C THR A 96 -4.72 9.44 -43.32
N GLU A 97 -3.59 9.48 -44.02
CA GLU A 97 -2.45 8.58 -43.77
C GLU A 97 -1.82 8.85 -42.38
N ILE A 98 -1.67 10.12 -41.99
CA ILE A 98 -1.16 10.49 -40.68
C ILE A 98 -2.14 10.04 -39.54
N GLU A 99 -3.44 10.32 -39.70
CA GLU A 99 -4.45 9.88 -38.73
C GLU A 99 -4.47 8.37 -38.55
N ARG A 100 -4.28 7.62 -39.66
CA ARG A 100 -4.17 6.17 -39.61
C ARG A 100 -2.91 5.71 -38.88
N SER A 101 -1.77 6.35 -39.12
CA SER A 101 -0.51 6.05 -38.44
C SER A 101 -0.58 6.34 -36.96
N LEU A 102 -1.23 7.45 -36.54
CA LEU A 102 -1.47 7.77 -35.16
C LEU A 102 -2.37 6.72 -34.48
N ALA A 103 -3.43 6.28 -35.16
CA ALA A 103 -4.30 5.24 -34.62
C ALA A 103 -3.57 3.88 -34.48
N ASP A 104 -2.63 3.57 -35.35
CA ASP A 104 -1.82 2.34 -35.24
C ASP A 104 -0.83 2.44 -34.06
N ILE A 105 -0.27 3.63 -33.78
CA ILE A 105 0.54 3.88 -32.59
C ILE A 105 -0.32 3.71 -31.32
N GLU A 106 -1.53 4.30 -31.30
CA GLU A 106 -2.46 4.13 -30.17
C GLU A 106 -2.72 2.64 -29.87
N LYS A 107 -3.01 1.84 -30.90
CA LYS A 107 -3.20 0.39 -30.77
C LYS A 107 -1.95 -0.33 -30.26
N ALA A 108 -0.77 0.04 -30.73
CA ALA A 108 0.48 -0.55 -30.30
C ALA A 108 0.73 -0.28 -28.81
N VAL A 109 0.52 0.96 -28.36
CA VAL A 109 0.64 1.35 -26.93
C VAL A 109 -0.39 0.61 -26.08
N MET A 110 -1.65 0.50 -26.54
CA MET A 110 -2.67 -0.25 -25.80
C MET A 110 -2.31 -1.73 -25.66
N LYS A 111 -1.77 -2.34 -26.71
CA LYS A 111 -1.28 -3.72 -26.68
C LYS A 111 -0.13 -3.88 -25.66
N GLU A 112 0.80 -2.92 -25.62
CA GLU A 112 1.91 -2.93 -24.67
C GLU A 112 1.42 -2.81 -23.22
N VAL A 113 0.46 -1.93 -22.95
CA VAL A 113 -0.19 -1.79 -21.64
C VAL A 113 -0.83 -3.10 -21.17
N GLU A 114 -1.50 -3.83 -22.06
CA GLU A 114 -2.10 -5.13 -21.75
C GLU A 114 -1.04 -6.23 -21.56
N THR A 115 -0.04 -6.29 -22.43
CA THR A 115 1.03 -7.31 -22.40
C THR A 115 1.85 -7.21 -21.11
N ASN A 116 2.14 -6.00 -20.65
CA ASN A 116 2.95 -5.75 -19.46
C ASN A 116 2.14 -5.70 -18.15
N ASN A 117 0.87 -6.08 -18.16
CA ASN A 117 0.01 -6.09 -16.95
C ASN A 117 -0.02 -4.75 -16.20
N VAL A 118 0.05 -3.63 -16.93
CA VAL A 118 0.09 -2.28 -16.35
C VAL A 118 -1.13 -2.01 -15.47
N ARG A 119 -2.30 -2.62 -15.78
CA ARG A 119 -3.52 -2.52 -14.97
C ARG A 119 -3.32 -3.03 -13.55
N VAL A 120 -2.61 -4.13 -13.37
CA VAL A 120 -2.35 -4.73 -12.06
C VAL A 120 -1.47 -3.80 -11.24
N SER A 121 -0.40 -3.30 -11.83
CA SER A 121 0.51 -2.36 -11.17
C SER A 121 -0.19 -1.03 -10.84
N LEU A 122 -1.04 -0.52 -11.75
CA LEU A 122 -1.81 0.70 -11.49
C LEU A 122 -2.84 0.49 -10.37
N PHE A 123 -3.49 -0.66 -10.29
CA PHE A 123 -4.40 -0.99 -9.18
C PHE A 123 -3.68 -1.01 -7.84
N GLU A 124 -2.46 -1.54 -7.79
CA GLU A 124 -1.59 -1.48 -6.62
C GLU A 124 -1.22 -0.04 -6.27
N ALA A 125 -0.78 0.76 -7.25
CA ALA A 125 -0.46 2.17 -7.06
C ALA A 125 -1.65 2.97 -6.52
N LEU A 126 -2.86 2.73 -7.03
CA LEU A 126 -4.09 3.37 -6.55
C LEU A 126 -4.39 3.03 -5.09
N LYS A 127 -4.19 1.79 -4.64
CA LYS A 127 -4.33 1.42 -3.23
C LYS A 127 -3.34 2.17 -2.35
N HIS A 128 -2.08 2.28 -2.79
CA HIS A 128 -1.08 3.07 -2.07
C HIS A 128 -1.46 4.55 -2.00
N LEU A 129 -1.97 5.13 -3.07
CA LEU A 129 -2.44 6.52 -3.10
C LEU A 129 -3.64 6.74 -2.18
N ILE A 130 -4.64 5.86 -2.21
CA ILE A 130 -5.83 5.98 -1.38
C ILE A 130 -5.48 5.86 0.11
N ILE A 131 -4.62 4.93 0.50
CA ILE A 131 -4.27 4.67 1.90
C ILE A 131 -3.20 5.63 2.40
N ALA A 132 -2.06 5.72 1.70
CA ALA A 132 -0.87 6.45 2.14
C ALA A 132 -0.75 7.85 1.53
N GLY A 133 -1.52 8.13 0.49
CA GLY A 133 -1.40 9.37 -0.28
C GLY A 133 -0.17 9.46 -1.17
N ASN A 134 0.66 8.43 -1.21
CA ASN A 134 1.97 8.45 -1.86
C ASN A 134 2.31 7.10 -2.47
N CYS A 135 2.84 7.12 -3.68
CA CYS A 135 3.56 5.99 -4.26
C CYS A 135 4.59 6.49 -5.27
N LEU A 136 5.63 5.70 -5.52
CA LEU A 136 6.58 5.95 -6.59
C LEU A 136 6.37 4.87 -7.67
N MET A 137 6.07 5.30 -8.89
CA MET A 137 6.01 4.42 -10.04
C MET A 137 7.34 4.49 -10.80
N HIS A 138 7.84 3.33 -11.21
CA HIS A 138 9.02 3.21 -12.05
C HIS A 138 8.66 2.44 -13.31
N PHE A 139 9.06 3.00 -14.46
CA PHE A 139 8.86 2.45 -15.79
C PHE A 139 10.21 1.95 -16.32
N PRO A 140 10.59 0.68 -16.07
CA PRO A 140 11.86 0.15 -16.52
C PRO A 140 11.90 0.06 -18.05
N PRO A 141 13.10 0.15 -18.68
CA PRO A 141 13.23 0.06 -20.15
C PRO A 141 12.75 -1.26 -20.72
N ASP A 142 12.83 -2.33 -19.94
CA ASP A 142 12.41 -3.69 -20.33
C ASP A 142 10.90 -3.88 -20.32
N GLY A 143 10.14 -2.82 -20.03
CA GLY A 143 8.68 -2.83 -19.97
C GLY A 143 8.12 -3.08 -18.57
N GLY A 144 6.79 -2.96 -18.47
CA GLY A 144 6.07 -3.09 -17.19
C GLY A 144 6.12 -1.84 -16.33
N VAL A 145 5.52 -1.94 -15.14
CA VAL A 145 5.51 -0.87 -14.14
C VAL A 145 5.78 -1.46 -12.77
N ARG A 146 6.76 -0.91 -12.06
CA ARG A 146 7.02 -1.23 -10.66
C ARG A 146 6.46 -0.15 -9.76
N VAL A 147 5.81 -0.56 -8.67
CA VAL A 147 5.26 0.34 -7.66
C VAL A 147 6.08 0.22 -6.38
N PHE A 148 6.60 1.35 -5.92
CA PHE A 148 7.30 1.42 -4.64
C PHE A 148 6.37 2.02 -3.58
N PRO A 149 6.10 1.29 -2.49
CA PRO A 149 5.37 1.82 -1.34
C PRO A 149 6.16 2.93 -0.65
N LEU A 150 5.46 3.81 0.07
CA LEU A 150 6.08 4.93 0.80
C LEU A 150 7.23 4.50 1.71
N ALA A 151 7.20 3.29 2.25
CA ALA A 151 8.27 2.74 3.09
C ALA A 151 9.60 2.52 2.36
N ARG A 152 9.59 2.44 1.03
CA ARG A 152 10.75 2.05 0.21
C ARG A 152 11.42 3.20 -0.53
N TYR A 153 10.90 4.42 -0.44
CA TYR A 153 11.52 5.58 -1.10
C TYR A 153 11.39 6.85 -0.27
N CYS A 154 12.29 7.79 -0.54
CA CYS A 154 12.25 9.14 -0.01
C CYS A 154 12.27 10.15 -1.16
N VAL A 155 11.62 11.28 -0.95
CA VAL A 155 11.54 12.38 -1.93
C VAL A 155 11.85 13.70 -1.25
N ASP A 156 12.63 14.54 -1.92
CA ASP A 156 12.81 15.95 -1.61
C ASP A 156 12.24 16.80 -2.74
N ARG A 157 11.52 17.87 -2.40
CA ARG A 157 10.79 18.71 -3.37
C ARG A 157 11.11 20.16 -3.17
N ASP A 158 10.93 20.92 -4.23
CA ASP A 158 10.95 22.38 -4.18
C ASP A 158 9.62 22.94 -3.59
N PRO A 159 9.55 24.23 -3.25
CA PRO A 159 8.33 24.87 -2.75
C PRO A 159 7.13 24.75 -3.71
N MET A 160 7.36 24.59 -5.01
CA MET A 160 6.33 24.38 -6.02
C MET A 160 5.83 22.93 -6.07
N GLY A 161 6.49 22.03 -5.33
CA GLY A 161 6.16 20.63 -5.27
C GLY A 161 6.83 19.74 -6.33
N ASN A 162 7.75 20.29 -7.13
CA ASN A 162 8.50 19.50 -8.10
C ASN A 162 9.56 18.65 -7.39
N PRO A 163 9.78 17.40 -7.78
CA PRO A 163 10.81 16.58 -7.20
C PRO A 163 12.21 17.12 -7.57
N LEU A 164 13.07 17.23 -6.57
CA LEU A 164 14.48 17.58 -6.71
C LEU A 164 15.37 16.35 -6.58
N LYS A 165 14.97 15.45 -5.67
CA LYS A 165 15.70 14.23 -5.38
C LYS A 165 14.75 13.11 -4.97
N ILE A 166 14.99 11.90 -5.49
CA ILE A 166 14.28 10.68 -5.14
C ILE A 166 15.33 9.64 -4.80
N ILE A 167 15.13 8.89 -3.72
CA ILE A 167 16.01 7.78 -3.36
C ILE A 167 15.14 6.59 -3.01
N THR A 168 15.38 5.46 -3.67
CA THR A 168 14.74 4.19 -3.31
C THR A 168 15.69 3.33 -2.50
N LYS A 169 15.10 2.49 -1.64
CA LYS A 169 15.82 1.46 -0.86
C LYS A 169 15.19 0.10 -1.14
N GLU A 170 15.98 -0.84 -1.61
CA GLU A 170 15.57 -2.21 -1.90
C GLU A 170 16.49 -3.19 -1.18
N SER A 171 15.93 -4.27 -0.64
CA SER A 171 16.70 -5.37 -0.09
C SER A 171 16.89 -6.41 -1.20
N VAL A 172 18.13 -6.65 -1.60
CA VAL A 172 18.51 -7.58 -2.67
C VAL A 172 19.40 -8.69 -2.15
N SER A 173 19.26 -9.88 -2.74
CA SER A 173 20.18 -10.97 -2.45
C SER A 173 21.56 -10.64 -3.02
N PRO A 174 22.65 -10.86 -2.28
CA PRO A 174 24.01 -10.67 -2.79
C PRO A 174 24.30 -11.45 -4.08
N VAL A 175 23.61 -12.57 -4.28
CA VAL A 175 23.74 -13.41 -5.49
C VAL A 175 23.26 -12.69 -6.76
N ALA A 176 22.29 -11.78 -6.64
CA ALA A 176 21.74 -11.01 -7.76
C ALA A 176 22.61 -9.80 -8.17
N LEU A 177 23.65 -9.49 -7.43
CA LEU A 177 24.55 -8.38 -7.72
C LEU A 177 25.65 -8.78 -8.72
N PRO A 178 26.18 -7.82 -9.51
CA PRO A 178 27.35 -8.05 -10.37
C PRO A 178 28.56 -8.57 -9.58
N GLU A 179 29.36 -9.44 -10.20
CA GLU A 179 30.52 -10.08 -9.55
C GLU A 179 31.52 -9.06 -8.98
N GLU A 180 31.71 -7.93 -9.66
CA GLU A 180 32.61 -6.85 -9.23
C GLU A 180 32.21 -6.26 -7.89
N ILE A 181 30.91 -6.26 -7.60
CA ILE A 181 30.33 -5.74 -6.35
C ILE A 181 30.26 -6.81 -5.28
N LYS A 182 30.12 -8.07 -5.63
CA LYS A 182 30.11 -9.17 -4.65
C LYS A 182 31.37 -9.18 -3.77
N ALA A 183 32.53 -8.86 -4.33
CA ALA A 183 33.77 -8.75 -3.58
C ALA A 183 33.73 -7.59 -2.57
N ALA A 184 33.16 -6.43 -2.94
CA ALA A 184 32.97 -5.29 -2.05
C ALA A 184 31.85 -5.54 -1.01
N VAL A 185 30.79 -6.23 -1.39
CA VAL A 185 29.66 -6.63 -0.52
C VAL A 185 30.08 -7.67 0.51
N GLY A 186 31.06 -8.53 0.22
CA GLY A 186 31.60 -9.48 1.20
C GLY A 186 32.21 -8.82 2.45
N ALA A 187 32.53 -7.52 2.38
CA ALA A 187 32.95 -6.71 3.52
C ALA A 187 31.77 -5.99 4.24
N ILE A 188 30.55 -6.05 3.70
CA ILE A 188 29.36 -5.41 4.26
C ILE A 188 28.61 -6.47 5.07
N SER A 189 28.26 -6.13 6.32
CA SER A 189 27.40 -7.00 7.13
C SER A 189 26.02 -7.11 6.48
N PRO A 190 25.57 -8.32 6.10
CA PRO A 190 24.24 -8.50 5.54
C PRO A 190 23.17 -8.19 6.60
N ASN A 191 21.96 -7.88 6.13
CA ASN A 191 20.77 -7.78 6.98
C ASN A 191 20.48 -9.13 7.66
N THR A 192 19.55 -9.14 8.63
CA THR A 192 19.20 -10.34 9.40
C THR A 192 18.69 -11.50 8.52
N ASP A 193 18.20 -11.20 7.32
CA ASP A 193 17.72 -12.15 6.30
C ASP A 193 18.78 -12.51 5.25
N GLY A 194 20.03 -12.05 5.41
CA GLY A 194 21.11 -12.27 4.47
C GLY A 194 21.09 -11.37 3.24
N SER A 195 20.15 -10.41 3.14
CA SER A 195 20.06 -9.43 2.06
C SER A 195 20.99 -8.24 2.30
N VAL A 196 21.23 -7.46 1.24
CA VAL A 196 21.92 -6.17 1.31
C VAL A 196 21.05 -5.06 0.78
N ASP A 197 21.22 -3.85 1.34
CA ASP A 197 20.47 -2.69 0.93
C ASP A 197 21.07 -2.07 -0.34
N LEU A 198 20.25 -2.04 -1.41
CA LEU A 198 20.53 -1.34 -2.66
C LEU A 198 19.81 0.01 -2.64
N TYR A 199 20.56 1.07 -2.86
CA TYR A 199 20.02 2.42 -2.97
C TYR A 199 20.10 2.89 -4.42
N THR A 200 18.97 3.33 -5.00
CA THR A 200 18.93 4.03 -6.28
C THR A 200 18.73 5.51 -6.02
N CYS A 201 19.71 6.32 -6.34
CA CYS A 201 19.67 7.77 -6.21
C CYS A 201 19.32 8.42 -7.53
N ILE A 202 18.29 9.24 -7.52
CA ILE A 202 17.78 10.01 -8.65
C ILE A 202 17.80 11.48 -8.24
N GLN A 203 18.63 12.29 -8.86
CA GLN A 203 18.78 13.69 -8.50
C GLN A 203 18.77 14.61 -9.71
N LYS A 204 18.08 15.75 -9.58
CA LYS A 204 18.06 16.78 -10.61
C LYS A 204 19.39 17.54 -10.60
N ARG A 205 20.00 17.71 -11.78
CA ARG A 205 21.21 18.50 -11.99
C ARG A 205 20.86 19.95 -12.32
N ASN A 206 21.84 20.85 -12.24
CA ASN A 206 21.67 22.24 -12.59
C ASN A 206 21.36 22.50 -14.08
N ASP A 207 21.65 21.52 -14.95
CA ASP A 207 21.38 21.55 -16.39
C ASP A 207 19.99 21.00 -16.77
N SER A 208 19.06 20.94 -15.80
CA SER A 208 17.70 20.39 -15.97
C SER A 208 17.65 18.92 -16.39
N LYS A 209 18.74 18.18 -16.22
CA LYS A 209 18.80 16.74 -16.45
C LYS A 209 18.71 15.99 -15.13
N TRP A 210 18.23 14.77 -15.19
CA TRP A 210 18.24 13.84 -14.09
C TRP A 210 19.46 12.93 -14.18
N GLU A 211 20.15 12.78 -13.07
CA GLU A 211 21.22 11.80 -12.89
C GLU A 211 20.68 10.65 -12.03
N VAL A 212 20.89 9.43 -12.49
CA VAL A 212 20.47 8.20 -11.78
C VAL A 212 21.70 7.33 -11.60
N TYR A 213 21.93 6.81 -10.39
CA TYR A 213 22.98 5.84 -10.09
C TYR A 213 22.56 4.96 -8.92
N GLN A 214 23.22 3.81 -8.78
CA GLN A 214 22.94 2.83 -7.74
C GLN A 214 24.16 2.64 -6.84
N GLU A 215 23.90 2.50 -5.53
CA GLU A 215 24.91 2.22 -4.52
C GLU A 215 24.50 1.04 -3.64
N VAL A 216 25.49 0.22 -3.29
CA VAL A 216 25.38 -0.82 -2.27
C VAL A 216 26.45 -0.54 -1.21
N GLY A 217 26.02 -0.36 0.03
CA GLY A 217 26.91 0.14 1.08
C GLY A 217 27.44 1.53 0.73
N ASP A 218 28.77 1.65 0.59
CA ASP A 218 29.46 2.89 0.22
C ASP A 218 30.04 2.85 -1.21
N SER A 219 29.67 1.82 -1.99
CA SER A 219 30.21 1.58 -3.34
C SER A 219 29.15 1.77 -4.40
N GLU A 220 29.45 2.61 -5.39
CA GLU A 220 28.61 2.76 -6.59
C GLU A 220 28.70 1.51 -7.48
N ILE A 221 27.58 1.06 -8.04
CA ILE A 221 27.55 -0.07 -8.96
C ILE A 221 28.11 0.40 -10.32
N PRO A 222 29.20 -0.21 -10.85
CA PRO A 222 29.74 0.12 -12.15
C PRO A 222 28.67 0.02 -13.24
N GLY A 223 28.63 1.03 -14.12
CA GLY A 223 27.66 1.08 -15.22
C GLY A 223 26.22 1.44 -14.85
N SER A 224 25.91 1.64 -13.57
CA SER A 224 24.56 2.05 -13.12
C SER A 224 24.26 3.53 -13.36
N ARG A 225 25.30 4.35 -13.57
CA ARG A 225 25.14 5.79 -13.74
C ARG A 225 24.62 6.14 -15.12
N GLY A 226 23.49 6.83 -15.16
CA GLY A 226 22.86 7.31 -16.36
C GLY A 226 22.29 8.71 -16.20
N THR A 227 22.00 9.36 -17.31
CA THR A 227 21.34 10.66 -17.35
C THR A 227 20.08 10.62 -18.19
N TYR A 228 19.02 11.26 -17.72
CA TYR A 228 17.75 11.39 -18.42
C TYR A 228 17.43 12.86 -18.67
N ALA A 229 16.77 13.17 -19.79
CA ALA A 229 16.15 14.46 -20.00
C ALA A 229 15.02 14.68 -18.97
N GLU A 230 14.65 15.92 -18.75
CA GLU A 230 13.65 16.27 -17.70
C GLU A 230 12.30 15.58 -17.94
N ASP A 231 11.89 15.47 -19.21
CA ASP A 231 10.65 14.87 -19.67
C ASP A 231 10.69 13.34 -19.82
N LYS A 232 11.88 12.72 -19.66
CA LYS A 232 12.10 11.28 -19.89
C LYS A 232 12.50 10.49 -18.64
N LEU A 233 12.31 11.07 -17.46
CA LEU A 233 12.60 10.38 -16.23
C LEU A 233 11.63 9.20 -16.03
N PRO A 234 12.12 7.94 -15.90
CA PRO A 234 11.22 6.79 -15.73
C PRO A 234 10.68 6.63 -14.29
N PHE A 235 10.92 7.58 -13.41
CA PHE A 235 10.46 7.57 -12.02
C PHE A 235 9.44 8.67 -11.78
N LEU A 236 8.23 8.30 -11.36
CA LEU A 236 7.11 9.20 -11.13
C LEU A 236 6.63 9.14 -9.67
N PRO A 237 7.03 10.10 -8.81
CA PRO A 237 6.57 10.17 -7.42
C PRO A 237 5.21 10.84 -7.35
N LEU A 238 4.16 10.04 -7.18
CA LEU A 238 2.76 10.47 -7.13
C LEU A 238 2.35 10.86 -5.71
N ARG A 239 1.45 11.84 -5.63
CA ARG A 239 0.75 12.29 -4.41
C ARG A 239 -0.75 12.35 -4.66
N MET A 240 -1.55 11.93 -3.68
CA MET A 240 -3.03 11.99 -3.78
C MET A 240 -3.53 13.39 -3.46
N TYR A 241 -3.39 13.84 -2.22
CA TYR A 241 -3.71 15.19 -1.79
C TYR A 241 -2.44 15.91 -1.36
N THR A 242 -2.26 17.13 -1.85
CA THR A 242 -1.08 17.93 -1.54
C THR A 242 -1.42 19.01 -0.52
N VAL A 243 -0.52 19.21 0.42
CA VAL A 243 -0.54 20.33 1.37
C VAL A 243 0.69 21.16 1.09
N GLU A 244 0.53 22.48 1.08
CA GLU A 244 1.61 23.41 0.81
C GLU A 244 2.75 23.24 1.82
N GLY A 245 3.98 23.17 1.33
CA GLY A 245 5.18 22.95 2.14
C GLY A 245 5.45 21.50 2.56
N GLU A 246 4.57 20.55 2.24
CA GLU A 246 4.81 19.13 2.51
C GLU A 246 5.45 18.42 1.31
N ASN A 247 6.51 17.63 1.55
CA ASN A 247 7.16 16.81 0.53
C ASN A 247 6.31 15.60 0.10
N TYR A 248 5.41 15.15 0.98
CA TYR A 248 4.55 13.98 0.80
C TYR A 248 3.08 14.37 0.77
N GLY A 249 2.29 13.58 0.05
CA GLY A 249 0.85 13.73 0.00
C GLY A 249 0.15 13.05 1.16
N ARG A 250 -1.17 13.29 1.26
CA ARG A 250 -2.07 12.68 2.23
C ARG A 250 -3.04 11.72 1.54
N GLY A 251 -3.36 10.60 2.21
CA GLY A 251 -4.27 9.60 1.71
C GLY A 251 -5.74 10.01 1.85
N TYR A 252 -6.60 9.44 1.01
CA TYR A 252 -8.04 9.59 1.14
C TYR A 252 -8.56 9.02 2.46
N VAL A 253 -8.03 7.87 2.88
CA VAL A 253 -8.39 7.20 4.14
C VAL A 253 -8.09 8.07 5.37
N GLU A 254 -7.06 8.92 5.32
CA GLU A 254 -6.69 9.80 6.44
C GLU A 254 -7.85 10.72 6.84
N GLN A 255 -8.71 11.12 5.90
CA GLN A 255 -9.87 11.99 6.14
C GLN A 255 -10.95 11.29 6.99
N TYR A 256 -11.02 9.97 6.93
CA TYR A 256 -12.02 9.14 7.62
C TYR A 256 -11.41 8.32 8.77
N LEU A 257 -10.16 8.61 9.14
CA LEU A 257 -9.43 7.82 10.13
C LEU A 257 -10.11 7.81 11.50
N GLY A 258 -10.74 8.93 11.88
CA GLY A 258 -11.52 9.05 13.13
C GLY A 258 -12.73 8.13 13.14
N ASP A 259 -13.49 8.12 12.05
CA ASP A 259 -14.70 7.30 11.90
C ASP A 259 -14.33 5.81 11.86
N LEU A 260 -13.28 5.45 11.13
CA LEU A 260 -12.79 4.07 11.07
C LEU A 260 -12.30 3.57 12.42
N ARG A 261 -11.64 4.41 13.23
CA ARG A 261 -11.22 4.06 14.61
C ARG A 261 -12.43 3.84 15.52
N SER A 262 -13.43 4.70 15.42
CA SER A 262 -14.67 4.57 16.20
C SER A 262 -15.43 3.30 15.83
N LEU A 263 -15.55 3.02 14.52
CA LEU A 263 -16.18 1.80 14.02
C LEU A 263 -15.42 0.54 14.45
N GLU A 264 -14.09 0.55 14.39
CA GLU A 264 -13.24 -0.55 14.85
C GLU A 264 -13.49 -0.85 16.32
N GLY A 265 -13.44 0.17 17.19
CA GLY A 265 -13.69 0.01 18.63
C GLY A 265 -15.09 -0.49 18.95
N LEU A 266 -16.12 0.02 18.26
CA LEU A 266 -17.49 -0.45 18.43
C LEU A 266 -17.65 -1.90 17.98
N THR A 267 -17.14 -2.26 16.82
CA THR A 267 -17.22 -3.64 16.30
C THR A 267 -16.47 -4.61 17.19
N GLN A 268 -15.28 -4.24 17.66
CA GLN A 268 -14.53 -5.03 18.66
C GLN A 268 -15.35 -5.24 19.92
N ALA A 269 -15.91 -4.17 20.51
CA ALA A 269 -16.71 -4.26 21.72
C ALA A 269 -17.95 -5.16 21.55
N ILE A 270 -18.60 -5.11 20.38
CA ILE A 270 -19.75 -5.97 20.05
C ILE A 270 -19.30 -7.43 19.99
N VAL A 271 -18.24 -7.75 19.28
CA VAL A 271 -17.74 -9.13 19.11
C VAL A 271 -17.28 -9.70 20.44
N GLU A 272 -16.49 -8.95 21.22
CA GLU A 272 -16.00 -9.39 22.52
C GLU A 272 -17.15 -9.49 23.54
N GLY A 273 -18.09 -8.54 23.53
CA GLY A 273 -19.28 -8.57 24.37
C GLY A 273 -20.19 -9.76 24.06
N ALA A 274 -20.40 -10.06 22.76
CA ALA A 274 -21.16 -11.23 22.34
C ALA A 274 -20.46 -12.55 22.75
N ALA A 275 -19.15 -12.61 22.59
CA ALA A 275 -18.35 -13.77 23.04
C ALA A 275 -18.39 -13.94 24.58
N ALA A 276 -18.38 -12.85 25.34
CA ALA A 276 -18.54 -12.89 26.79
C ALA A 276 -19.96 -13.30 27.21
N ALA A 277 -20.98 -12.76 26.53
CA ALA A 277 -22.38 -13.10 26.80
C ALA A 277 -22.72 -14.55 26.47
N SER A 278 -22.02 -15.17 25.50
CA SER A 278 -22.21 -16.57 25.14
C SER A 278 -21.59 -17.55 26.16
N LYS A 279 -20.76 -17.05 27.08
CA LYS A 279 -20.18 -17.88 28.14
C LYS A 279 -21.21 -18.12 29.24
N ILE A 280 -21.68 -19.34 29.37
CA ILE A 280 -22.53 -19.77 30.48
C ILE A 280 -21.61 -20.39 31.54
N LEU A 281 -21.60 -19.81 32.73
CA LEU A 281 -20.88 -20.35 33.88
C LEU A 281 -21.88 -20.98 34.85
N PHE A 282 -21.67 -22.24 35.19
CA PHE A 282 -22.42 -22.94 36.21
C PHE A 282 -21.65 -22.87 37.54
N MET A 283 -22.27 -22.29 38.52
CA MET A 283 -21.75 -22.35 39.93
C MET A 283 -22.48 -23.46 40.66
N VAL A 284 -21.72 -24.36 41.26
CA VAL A 284 -22.24 -25.46 42.05
C VAL A 284 -21.89 -25.19 43.48
N SER A 285 -22.88 -25.27 44.37
CA SER A 285 -22.69 -25.07 45.84
C SER A 285 -21.73 -26.11 46.39
N PRO A 286 -20.67 -25.74 47.13
CA PRO A 286 -19.71 -26.68 47.66
C PRO A 286 -20.30 -27.67 48.68
N ASN A 287 -21.41 -27.31 49.32
CA ASN A 287 -22.09 -28.13 50.31
C ASN A 287 -23.39 -28.76 49.81
N GLY A 288 -23.66 -28.68 48.47
CA GLY A 288 -24.84 -29.25 47.86
C GLY A 288 -24.73 -30.74 47.58
N THR A 289 -25.86 -31.36 47.25
CA THR A 289 -25.97 -32.76 46.87
C THR A 289 -25.49 -33.00 45.43
N THR A 290 -25.51 -31.95 44.59
CA THR A 290 -25.10 -31.98 43.20
C THR A 290 -23.57 -31.86 43.05
N ARG A 291 -22.95 -32.83 42.38
CA ARG A 291 -21.50 -32.83 42.17
C ARG A 291 -21.14 -32.18 40.85
N ALA A 292 -20.31 -31.11 40.91
CA ALA A 292 -19.83 -30.40 39.75
C ALA A 292 -19.20 -31.31 38.66
N ARG A 293 -18.47 -32.35 39.08
CA ARG A 293 -17.81 -33.33 38.18
C ARG A 293 -18.80 -34.17 37.40
N THR A 294 -19.97 -34.50 38.02
CA THR A 294 -21.02 -35.27 37.35
C THR A 294 -21.71 -34.41 36.31
N LEU A 295 -22.05 -33.16 36.67
CA LEU A 295 -22.68 -32.18 35.80
C LEU A 295 -21.80 -31.88 34.58
N ALA A 296 -20.49 -31.69 34.77
CA ALA A 296 -19.55 -31.38 33.67
C ALA A 296 -19.34 -32.55 32.70
N LYS A 297 -19.59 -33.78 33.10
CA LYS A 297 -19.44 -34.99 32.23
C LYS A 297 -20.75 -35.44 31.59
N SER A 298 -21.88 -34.87 32.01
CA SER A 298 -23.19 -35.26 31.50
C SER A 298 -23.42 -34.69 30.10
N PRO A 299 -23.85 -35.55 29.15
CA PRO A 299 -24.21 -35.08 27.82
C PRO A 299 -25.51 -34.23 27.86
N ASN A 300 -25.76 -33.48 26.81
CA ASN A 300 -26.97 -32.67 26.70
C ASN A 300 -28.23 -33.54 26.78
N GLY A 301 -29.16 -33.18 27.69
CA GLY A 301 -30.39 -33.94 27.93
C GLY A 301 -30.25 -35.11 28.94
N ALA A 302 -29.10 -35.29 29.60
CA ALA A 302 -28.92 -36.31 30.63
C ALA A 302 -29.72 -36.00 31.89
N ILE A 303 -30.23 -37.04 32.55
CA ILE A 303 -30.86 -36.96 33.86
C ILE A 303 -29.76 -37.13 34.91
N VAL A 304 -29.60 -36.10 35.77
CA VAL A 304 -28.58 -36.06 36.82
C VAL A 304 -29.29 -35.95 38.17
N GLU A 305 -28.91 -36.80 39.14
CA GLU A 305 -29.35 -36.67 40.51
C GLU A 305 -28.73 -35.47 41.19
N GLY A 306 -29.57 -34.63 41.86
CA GLY A 306 -29.12 -33.44 42.55
C GLY A 306 -30.25 -32.48 42.85
N SER A 307 -29.92 -31.37 43.48
CA SER A 307 -30.87 -30.27 43.72
C SER A 307 -30.64 -29.12 42.74
N ALA A 308 -31.70 -28.67 42.10
CA ALA A 308 -31.63 -27.49 41.20
C ALA A 308 -31.17 -26.20 41.94
N GLN A 309 -31.36 -26.14 43.25
CA GLN A 309 -30.92 -25.01 44.08
C GLN A 309 -29.41 -24.99 44.28
N ASP A 310 -28.73 -26.12 44.08
CA ASP A 310 -27.28 -26.19 44.20
C ASP A 310 -26.56 -25.66 42.97
N VAL A 311 -27.26 -25.42 41.88
CA VAL A 311 -26.69 -24.99 40.59
C VAL A 311 -27.22 -23.61 40.24
N THR A 312 -26.35 -22.63 40.23
CA THR A 312 -26.68 -21.27 39.77
C THR A 312 -26.05 -21.04 38.40
N VAL A 313 -26.85 -20.62 37.44
CA VAL A 313 -26.37 -20.23 36.10
C VAL A 313 -26.04 -18.76 36.11
N LEU A 314 -24.80 -18.40 35.92
CA LEU A 314 -24.35 -17.04 35.66
C LEU A 314 -24.33 -16.79 34.17
N GLN A 315 -25.33 -16.02 33.73
CA GLN A 315 -25.40 -15.57 32.31
C GLN A 315 -25.46 -14.04 32.31
N SER A 316 -24.66 -13.40 31.51
CA SER A 316 -24.69 -11.95 31.33
C SER A 316 -25.89 -11.54 30.48
N ASN A 317 -26.87 -10.85 31.07
CA ASN A 317 -28.06 -10.36 30.39
C ASN A 317 -27.85 -9.00 29.69
N LYS A 318 -26.74 -8.85 28.93
CA LYS A 318 -26.40 -7.62 28.19
C LYS A 318 -26.86 -7.61 26.71
N SER A 319 -27.86 -8.41 26.36
CA SER A 319 -28.34 -8.49 24.96
C SER A 319 -28.95 -7.18 24.42
N ALA A 320 -29.55 -6.36 25.28
CA ALA A 320 -30.12 -5.08 24.88
C ALA A 320 -29.04 -4.05 24.51
N ASP A 321 -27.96 -3.95 25.30
CA ASP A 321 -26.85 -3.02 25.04
C ASP A 321 -26.12 -3.39 23.74
N LEU A 322 -25.97 -4.69 23.46
CA LEU A 322 -25.37 -5.20 22.22
C LEU A 322 -26.21 -4.88 20.99
N SER A 323 -27.54 -4.91 21.09
CA SER A 323 -28.43 -4.57 19.95
C SER A 323 -28.35 -3.08 19.58
N ILE A 324 -28.24 -2.20 20.57
CA ILE A 324 -28.05 -0.75 20.36
C ILE A 324 -26.70 -0.49 19.71
N ALA A 325 -25.63 -1.10 20.23
CA ALA A 325 -24.30 -0.96 19.64
C ALA A 325 -24.22 -1.47 18.21
N ALA A 326 -24.88 -2.62 17.90
CA ALA A 326 -24.96 -3.17 16.56
C ALA A 326 -25.71 -2.26 15.58
N SER A 327 -26.82 -1.64 16.00
CA SER A 327 -27.57 -0.70 15.16
C SER A 327 -26.78 0.58 14.88
N THR A 328 -26.01 1.07 15.87
CA THR A 328 -25.15 2.26 15.70
C THR A 328 -23.97 1.99 14.75
N ALA A 329 -23.48 0.75 14.69
CA ALA A 329 -22.40 0.38 13.78
C ALA A 329 -22.88 0.16 12.31
N GLN A 330 -24.19 0.06 12.08
CA GLN A 330 -24.80 -0.13 10.74
C GLN A 330 -25.20 1.19 10.06
N THR A 331 -25.32 2.27 10.83
CA THR A 331 -25.58 3.63 10.33
C THR A 331 -24.29 4.37 9.99
#